data_eae570a0ef26b6b00d82980091e38742
#
_entry.id   eae570a0ef26b6b00d82980091e38742
#
_cell.length_a   1.000
_cell.length_b   1.000
_cell.length_c   1.000
_cell.angle_alpha   90.00
_cell.angle_beta   90.00
_cell.angle_gamma   90.00
#
_symmetry.space_group_name_H-M   'P 1'
#
loop_
_entity.id
_entity.type
_entity.pdbx_description
1 polymer ?
#
loop_
_entity_poly.entity_id
_entity_poly.type
_entity_poly.pdbx_seq_one_letter_code
_entity_poly.pdbx_strand_id
1 'polypeptide(L)' 'MSRLTHVEYEVLERAVVDGTRVAIRQRGRREHIVIPLRLVLKGGREVIEAKNQTTGRAIEIDLDDVEHVEVVR' A
#
# COMPACT_ATOMS: atom_id res chain seq x y z
N MET A 1 -11.07 8.85 6.21
CA MET A 1 -9.95 8.77 7.17
C MET A 1 -9.30 7.39 7.07
N SER A 2 -7.97 7.35 6.98
CA SER A 2 -7.25 6.09 6.88
C SER A 2 -7.33 5.30 8.18
N ARG A 3 -7.42 3.97 8.09
CA ARG A 3 -7.41 3.07 9.24
C ARG A 3 -6.00 2.67 9.65
N LEU A 4 -5.01 3.12 8.91
CA LEU A 4 -3.62 2.78 9.22
C LEU A 4 -3.16 3.51 10.47
N THR A 5 -2.39 2.80 11.28
CA THR A 5 -1.70 3.43 12.39
C THR A 5 -0.55 4.27 11.83
N HIS A 6 -0.02 5.16 12.66
CA HIS A 6 1.14 5.96 12.29
C HIS A 6 2.33 5.07 11.93
N VAL A 7 2.52 3.97 12.65
CA VAL A 7 3.61 3.02 12.40
C VAL A 7 3.43 2.35 11.04
N GLU A 8 2.21 1.94 10.72
CA GLU A 8 1.92 1.30 9.43
C GLU A 8 2.12 2.28 8.27
N TYR A 9 1.75 3.52 8.45
CA TYR A 9 1.99 4.55 7.44
C TYR A 9 3.48 4.75 7.19
N GLU A 10 4.28 4.75 8.26
CA GLU A 10 5.73 4.85 8.13
C GLU A 10 6.33 3.65 7.41
N VAL A 11 5.82 2.45 7.68
CA VAL A 11 6.24 1.23 6.97
C VAL A 11 6.01 1.41 5.47
N LEU A 12 4.86 1.94 5.11
CA LEU A 12 4.50 2.15 3.72
C LEU A 12 5.43 3.18 3.06
N GLU A 13 5.66 4.31 3.72
CA GLU A 13 6.55 5.34 3.22
C GLU A 13 7.97 4.81 3.02
N ARG A 14 8.46 4.04 3.97
CA ARG A 14 9.79 3.44 3.88
C ARG A 14 9.88 2.45 2.72
N ALA A 15 8.83 1.66 2.53
CA ALA A 15 8.78 0.71 1.43
C ALA A 15 8.83 1.40 0.07
N VAL A 16 8.19 2.56 -0.06
CA VAL A 16 8.25 3.36 -1.28
C VAL A 16 9.69 3.80 -1.56
N VAL A 17 10.37 4.30 -0.53
CA VAL A 17 11.75 4.77 -0.68
C VAL A 17 12.71 3.63 -1.01
N ASP A 18 12.56 2.50 -0.33
CA ASP A 18 13.49 1.38 -0.44
C ASP A 18 13.14 0.41 -1.57
N GLY A 19 11.95 0.51 -2.14
CA GLY A 19 11.50 -0.42 -3.17
C GLY A 19 11.21 -1.81 -2.64
N THR A 20 10.84 -1.93 -1.37
CA THR A 20 10.58 -3.22 -0.74
C THR A 20 9.14 -3.65 -0.88
N ARG A 21 8.91 -4.96 -0.76
CA ARG A 21 7.57 -5.54 -0.85
C ARG A 21 6.84 -5.37 0.48
N VAL A 22 5.54 -5.14 0.39
CA VAL A 22 4.68 -5.12 1.56
C VAL A 22 3.45 -5.99 1.32
N ALA A 23 2.94 -6.56 2.39
CA ALA A 23 1.66 -7.25 2.37
C ALA A 23 0.60 -6.22 2.77
N ILE A 24 -0.41 -6.05 1.94
CA ILE A 24 -1.50 -5.11 2.17
C ILE A 24 -2.80 -5.87 2.27
N ARG A 25 -3.55 -5.62 3.32
CA ARG A 25 -4.91 -6.14 3.46
C ARG A 25 -5.89 -5.01 3.27
N GLN A 26 -6.75 -5.15 2.26
CA GLN A 26 -7.83 -4.21 1.98
C GLN A 26 -9.11 -4.72 2.62
N ARG A 27 -10.00 -3.79 2.92
CA ARG A 27 -11.29 -4.10 3.51
C ARG A 27 -12.06 -5.10 2.63
N GLY A 28 -12.51 -6.20 3.24
CA GLY A 28 -13.30 -7.20 2.54
C GLY A 28 -12.53 -8.01 1.50
N ARG A 29 -11.21 -7.91 1.48
CA ARG A 29 -10.38 -8.60 0.50
C ARG A 29 -9.26 -9.37 1.19
N ARG A 30 -8.66 -10.28 0.44
CA ARG A 30 -7.50 -11.01 0.92
C ARG A 30 -6.27 -10.12 0.91
N GLU A 31 -5.33 -10.49 1.74
CA GLU A 31 -4.02 -9.88 1.74
C GLU A 31 -3.31 -10.18 0.42
N HIS A 32 -2.63 -9.18 -0.12
CA HIS A 32 -1.81 -9.38 -1.29
C HIS A 32 -0.49 -8.63 -1.16
N ILE A 33 0.49 -9.07 -1.91
CA ILE A 33 1.84 -8.52 -1.86
C ILE A 33 2.04 -7.59 -3.04
N VAL A 34 2.49 -6.37 -2.72
CA VAL A 34 2.75 -5.35 -3.73
C VAL A 34 4.07 -4.66 -3.45
N ILE A 35 4.62 -4.02 -4.48
CA ILE A 35 5.76 -3.14 -4.34
C ILE A 35 5.23 -1.72 -4.49
N PRO A 36 5.14 -0.96 -3.39
CA PRO A 36 4.64 0.41 -3.48
C PRO A 36 5.63 1.28 -4.25
N LEU A 37 5.12 2.05 -5.18
CA LEU A 37 5.93 2.92 -6.01
C LEU A 37 5.88 4.36 -5.52
N ARG A 38 4.70 4.82 -5.12
CA ARG A 38 4.55 6.16 -4.55
C ARG A 38 3.18 6.35 -3.92
N LEU A 39 3.11 7.35 -3.04
CA LEU A 39 1.87 7.82 -2.44
C LEU A 39 1.48 9.11 -3.13
N VAL A 40 0.25 9.20 -3.62
CA VAL A 40 -0.22 10.36 -4.36
C VAL A 40 -1.60 10.78 -3.87
N LEU A 41 -1.93 12.05 -4.11
CA LEU A 41 -3.27 12.56 -3.88
C LEU A 41 -4.00 12.61 -5.20
N LYS A 42 -5.18 12.00 -5.24
CA LYS A 42 -6.05 12.05 -6.43
C LYS A 42 -7.46 12.43 -5.97
N GLY A 43 -7.93 13.57 -6.41
CA GLY A 43 -9.26 14.04 -6.02
C GLY A 43 -9.43 14.18 -4.52
N GLY A 44 -8.39 14.61 -3.81
CA GLY A 44 -8.42 14.77 -2.36
C GLY A 44 -8.26 13.48 -1.57
N ARG A 45 -7.99 12.35 -2.23
CA ARG A 45 -7.83 11.05 -1.59
C ARG A 45 -6.40 10.57 -1.74
N GLU A 46 -5.87 9.98 -0.68
CA GLU A 46 -4.55 9.37 -0.75
C GLU A 46 -4.65 7.99 -1.39
N VAL A 47 -3.78 7.76 -2.38
CA VAL A 47 -3.76 6.53 -3.15
C VAL A 47 -2.33 6.01 -3.19
N ILE A 48 -2.19 4.70 -3.03
CA ILE A 48 -0.91 4.03 -3.23
C ILE A 48 -0.86 3.57 -4.68
N GLU A 49 0.12 4.04 -5.43
CA GLU A 49 0.43 3.46 -6.73
C GLU A 49 1.46 2.37 -6.48
N ALA A 50 1.14 1.17 -6.90
CA ALA A 50 1.96 0.01 -6.61
C ALA A 50 2.01 -0.94 -7.79
N LYS A 51 2.94 -1.88 -7.73
CA LYS A 51 3.06 -2.95 -8.70
C LYS A 51 2.68 -4.25 -8.01
N ASN A 52 1.75 -4.99 -8.60
CA ASN A 52 1.38 -6.30 -8.09
C ASN A 52 2.54 -7.25 -8.35
N GLN A 53 3.06 -7.88 -7.31
CA GLN A 53 4.23 -8.73 -7.45
C GLN A 53 3.96 -9.97 -8.30
N THR A 54 2.75 -10.52 -8.20
CA THR A 54 2.40 -11.75 -8.92
C THR A 54 2.21 -11.51 -10.41
N THR A 55 1.51 -10.44 -10.78
CA THR A 55 1.14 -10.18 -12.17
C THR A 55 2.06 -9.18 -12.87
N GLY A 56 2.80 -8.39 -12.11
CA GLY A 56 3.62 -7.31 -12.65
C GLY A 56 2.83 -6.08 -13.07
N ARG A 57 1.52 -6.06 -12.85
CA ARG A 57 0.66 -4.95 -13.26
C ARG A 57 0.70 -3.81 -12.26
N ALA A 58 0.59 -2.60 -12.79
CA ALA A 58 0.40 -1.42 -11.94
C ALA A 58 -1.02 -1.41 -11.40
N ILE A 59 -1.15 -1.10 -10.12
CA ILE A 59 -2.45 -1.01 -9.45
C ILE A 59 -2.49 0.25 -8.60
N GLU A 60 -3.70 0.70 -8.32
CA GLU A 60 -3.93 1.80 -7.39
C GLU A 60 -4.76 1.28 -6.23
N ILE A 61 -4.35 1.63 -5.02
CA ILE A 61 -5.04 1.22 -3.80
C ILE A 61 -5.39 2.47 -3.03
N ASP A 62 -6.68 2.66 -2.77
CA ASP A 62 -7.15 3.77 -1.95
C ASP A 62 -6.72 3.51 -0.52
N LEU A 63 -6.03 4.45 0.09
CA LEU A 63 -5.50 4.28 1.44
C LEU A 63 -6.61 4.06 2.46
N ASP A 64 -7.79 4.62 2.23
CA ASP A 64 -8.93 4.43 3.13
C ASP A 64 -9.45 3.00 3.14
N ASP A 65 -9.13 2.21 2.12
CA ASP A 65 -9.52 0.80 2.07
C ASP A 65 -8.50 -0.13 2.71
N VAL A 66 -7.34 0.38 3.09
CA VAL A 66 -6.28 -0.43 3.66
C VAL A 66 -6.50 -0.59 5.16
N GLU A 67 -6.52 -1.84 5.61
CA GLU A 67 -6.69 -2.17 7.03
C GLU A 67 -5.38 -2.51 7.70
N HIS A 68 -4.42 -3.03 6.94
CA HIS A 68 -3.15 -3.47 7.51
C HIS A 68 -2.05 -3.47 6.46
N VAL A 69 -0.84 -3.11 6.89
CA VAL A 69 0.36 -3.12 6.05
C VAL A 69 1.49 -3.70 6.88
N GLU A 70 2.24 -4.65 6.30
CA GLU A 70 3.46 -5.10 6.94
C GLU A 70 4.53 -5.45 5.90
N VAL A 71 5.79 -5.32 6.29
CA VAL A 71 6.92 -5.63 5.42
C VAL A 71 7.00 -7.13 5.20
N VAL A 72 7.21 -7.52 3.95
CA VAL A 72 7.45 -8.92 3.59
C VAL A 72 8.96 -9.13 3.52
N ARG A 73 9.43 -10.10 4.27
CA ARG A 73 10.86 -10.41 4.34
C ARG A 73 11.18 -11.74 3.69
#